data_712019be23848e2f67b4427c398f5369
#
_entry.id   712019be23848e2f67b4427c398f5369
#
_cell.length_a   1.000
_cell.length_b   1.000
_cell.length_c   1.000
_cell.angle_alpha   90.00
_cell.angle_beta   90.00
_cell.angle_gamma   90.00
#
_symmetry.space_group_name_H-M   'P 1'
#
loop_
_entity.id
_entity.type
_entity.pdbx_description
1 polymer ?
#
loop_
_entity_poly.entity_id
_entity_poly.type
_entity_poly.pdbx_seq_one_letter_code
_entity_poly.pdbx_strand_id
1 'polypeptide(L)'
;TVTATAAVSGLGAEEITGKIRFYLDGAPVGSILTLEEGKACDTIPVKLLTGGKHLVSAVYTNGDVKSESNEVEVQVNKKPVTVSKWPEFETTSYFSKSLKDLTVKTSGKASVEGVFRFKENNQYPEIGTHSYEMVFVPTDPSYGNVEGRAAVTVSKGTLASAPYSGSLLVNGSSVYYGQKLSDSKLSVTRGYLANGRGQEVEGSWRWKEPDKILEKGRRSADAVYEVSDKEHYEDYPKNIEIRVDLTTPEVSLTISANEAVAGKTISVSAKAENPYNRELNDVPEPVLTYQ
;
A
#
# COMPACT_ATOMS: atom_id res chain seq x y z
N THR A 1 37.56 24.46 -7.70
CA THR A 1 38.49 24.33 -8.80
C THR A 1 39.79 23.70 -8.34
N VAL A 2 40.45 22.96 -9.22
CA VAL A 2 41.79 22.42 -9.08
C VAL A 2 42.64 23.01 -10.18
N THR A 3 43.81 23.51 -9.84
CA THR A 3 44.77 23.99 -10.84
C THR A 3 45.64 22.80 -11.29
N ALA A 4 45.66 22.52 -12.57
CA ALA A 4 46.50 21.50 -13.18
C ALA A 4 47.62 22.18 -13.99
N THR A 5 48.86 21.73 -13.79
CA THR A 5 50.03 22.19 -14.52
C THR A 5 50.67 21.00 -15.22
N ALA A 6 50.86 21.11 -16.51
CA ALA A 6 51.65 20.18 -17.31
C ALA A 6 52.98 20.81 -17.71
N ALA A 7 54.05 20.04 -17.59
CA ALA A 7 55.37 20.43 -18.05
C ALA A 7 55.90 19.41 -19.06
N VAL A 8 56.52 19.89 -20.13
CA VAL A 8 57.15 19.08 -21.16
C VAL A 8 58.66 19.20 -21.04
N SER A 9 59.36 18.07 -21.06
CA SER A 9 60.82 18.02 -20.95
C SER A 9 61.39 16.98 -21.92
N GLY A 10 62.70 17.06 -22.19
CA GLY A 10 63.44 16.05 -22.96
C GLY A 10 63.55 16.27 -24.46
N LEU A 11 63.20 17.47 -24.96
CA LEU A 11 63.26 17.81 -26.36
C LEU A 11 64.54 18.64 -26.68
N GLY A 12 65.74 18.16 -26.42
CA GLY A 12 67.00 18.81 -26.85
C GLY A 12 67.20 20.27 -26.37
N ALA A 13 68.06 21.02 -27.02
CA ALA A 13 68.43 22.40 -26.66
C ALA A 13 67.53 23.49 -27.34
N GLU A 14 66.50 23.10 -28.09
CA GLU A 14 65.58 24.02 -28.74
C GLU A 14 64.43 24.42 -27.79
N GLU A 15 63.85 25.60 -28.02
CA GLU A 15 62.68 26.08 -27.24
C GLU A 15 61.50 25.12 -27.38
N ILE A 16 61.00 24.67 -26.25
CA ILE A 16 59.87 23.72 -26.19
C ILE A 16 58.57 24.45 -26.55
N THR A 17 58.11 24.25 -27.80
CA THR A 17 56.84 24.79 -28.31
C THR A 17 55.79 23.67 -28.42
N GLY A 18 54.51 24.02 -28.56
CA GLY A 18 53.44 23.06 -28.79
C GLY A 18 52.21 23.40 -27.99
N LYS A 19 51.29 22.44 -27.92
CA LYS A 19 49.97 22.60 -27.28
C LYS A 19 49.72 21.50 -26.26
N ILE A 20 49.00 21.85 -25.19
CA ILE A 20 48.52 20.91 -24.16
C ILE A 20 47.00 20.91 -24.12
N ARG A 21 46.44 19.71 -23.98
CA ARG A 21 45.07 19.51 -23.64
C ARG A 21 44.97 18.68 -22.35
N PHE A 22 44.24 19.19 -21.37
CA PHE A 22 43.95 18.44 -20.12
C PHE A 22 42.79 17.50 -20.31
N TYR A 23 42.82 16.40 -19.58
CA TYR A 23 41.79 15.37 -19.48
C TYR A 23 41.46 15.11 -18.03
N LEU A 24 40.16 14.84 -17.77
CA LEU A 24 39.64 14.47 -16.49
C LEU A 24 38.82 13.18 -16.68
N ASP A 25 39.22 12.10 -16.01
CA ASP A 25 38.63 10.77 -16.18
C ASP A 25 38.54 10.32 -17.64
N GLY A 26 39.59 10.63 -18.43
CA GLY A 26 39.68 10.30 -19.85
C GLY A 26 38.90 11.22 -20.78
N ALA A 27 38.10 12.16 -20.27
CA ALA A 27 37.37 13.14 -21.07
C ALA A 27 38.15 14.49 -21.16
N PRO A 28 38.22 15.16 -22.35
CA PRO A 28 38.91 16.44 -22.49
C PRO A 28 38.20 17.52 -21.67
N VAL A 29 39.00 18.35 -20.96
CA VAL A 29 38.51 19.44 -20.12
C VAL A 29 39.29 20.73 -20.42
N GLY A 30 38.62 21.88 -20.28
CA GLY A 30 39.22 23.18 -20.56
C GLY A 30 39.52 23.43 -22.05
N SER A 31 40.36 24.42 -22.33
CA SER A 31 40.81 24.80 -23.70
C SER A 31 42.12 24.09 -24.06
N ILE A 32 42.46 24.11 -25.33
CA ILE A 32 43.82 23.76 -25.77
C ILE A 32 44.71 24.96 -25.48
N LEU A 33 45.77 24.74 -24.71
CA LEU A 33 46.71 25.77 -24.29
C LEU A 33 48.00 25.67 -25.07
N THR A 34 48.61 26.81 -25.38
CA THR A 34 49.98 26.89 -25.92
C THR A 34 50.96 26.83 -24.74
N LEU A 35 52.08 26.15 -24.92
CA LEU A 35 53.14 26.12 -23.92
C LEU A 35 53.82 27.49 -23.82
N GLU A 36 54.05 27.92 -22.56
CA GLU A 36 54.87 29.03 -22.20
C GLU A 36 56.08 28.54 -21.41
N GLU A 37 57.28 28.73 -21.85
CA GLU A 37 58.49 28.19 -21.18
C GLU A 37 58.41 26.69 -20.89
N GLY A 38 57.83 25.92 -21.84
CA GLY A 38 57.66 24.47 -21.69
C GLY A 38 56.54 24.02 -20.72
N LYS A 39 55.67 24.93 -20.26
CA LYS A 39 54.59 24.65 -19.31
C LYS A 39 53.24 25.15 -19.83
N ALA A 40 52.20 24.52 -19.38
CA ALA A 40 50.81 24.99 -19.51
C ALA A 40 50.05 24.76 -18.21
N CYS A 41 49.19 25.71 -17.86
CA CYS A 41 48.41 25.67 -16.63
C CYS A 41 46.94 25.97 -16.93
N ASP A 42 46.01 25.18 -16.37
CA ASP A 42 44.56 25.40 -16.49
C ASP A 42 43.85 25.14 -15.16
N THR A 43 42.66 25.69 -15.05
CA THR A 43 41.80 25.51 -13.88
C THR A 43 40.65 24.53 -14.19
N ILE A 44 40.68 23.36 -13.59
CA ILE A 44 39.70 22.31 -13.78
C ILE A 44 38.50 22.56 -12.87
N PRO A 45 37.25 22.68 -13.40
CA PRO A 45 36.06 22.90 -12.62
C PRO A 45 35.59 21.57 -11.98
N VAL A 46 35.89 21.33 -10.71
CA VAL A 46 35.58 20.10 -9.99
C VAL A 46 34.20 20.10 -9.27
N LYS A 47 33.45 21.22 -9.32
CA LYS A 47 32.17 21.33 -8.60
C LYS A 47 31.11 20.36 -9.07
N LEU A 48 31.13 19.93 -10.32
CA LEU A 48 30.18 19.02 -10.92
C LEU A 48 30.55 17.53 -10.75
N LEU A 49 31.78 17.26 -10.27
CA LEU A 49 32.24 15.89 -10.07
C LEU A 49 31.53 15.24 -8.88
N THR A 50 31.43 13.94 -8.92
CA THR A 50 31.01 13.12 -7.75
C THR A 50 32.07 13.27 -6.65
N GLY A 51 31.73 12.92 -5.40
CA GLY A 51 32.74 12.75 -4.37
C GLY A 51 33.57 11.51 -4.68
N GLY A 52 34.89 11.57 -4.40
CA GLY A 52 35.76 10.44 -4.62
C GLY A 52 37.05 10.82 -5.37
N LYS A 53 37.71 9.81 -5.91
CA LYS A 53 38.95 9.94 -6.67
C LYS A 53 38.64 10.16 -8.15
N HIS A 54 39.36 11.10 -8.73
CA HIS A 54 39.31 11.42 -10.16
C HIS A 54 40.76 11.50 -10.71
N LEU A 55 40.92 11.18 -11.98
CA LEU A 55 42.22 11.14 -12.65
C LEU A 55 42.36 12.33 -13.60
N VAL A 56 43.46 13.08 -13.44
CA VAL A 56 43.82 14.18 -14.34
C VAL A 56 45.05 13.77 -15.14
N SER A 57 45.00 13.94 -16.44
CA SER A 57 46.14 13.75 -17.36
C SER A 57 46.22 14.89 -18.38
N ALA A 58 47.29 14.93 -19.13
CA ALA A 58 47.48 15.88 -20.18
C ALA A 58 48.06 15.23 -21.45
N VAL A 59 47.66 15.75 -22.59
CA VAL A 59 48.20 15.36 -23.91
C VAL A 59 48.89 16.53 -24.52
N TYR A 60 50.19 16.34 -24.84
CA TYR A 60 51.00 17.25 -25.60
C TYR A 60 50.92 16.95 -27.09
N THR A 61 50.87 17.99 -27.91
CA THR A 61 50.92 17.90 -29.37
C THR A 61 51.79 19.01 -29.96
N ASN A 62 52.69 18.66 -30.94
CA ASN A 62 53.42 19.59 -31.73
C ASN A 62 53.63 18.98 -33.12
N GLY A 63 52.90 19.48 -34.14
CA GLY A 63 52.84 18.85 -35.46
C GLY A 63 52.38 17.40 -35.33
N ASP A 64 53.15 16.43 -35.80
CA ASP A 64 52.89 15.00 -35.75
C ASP A 64 53.32 14.35 -34.42
N VAL A 65 53.99 15.11 -33.53
CA VAL A 65 54.43 14.58 -32.23
C VAL A 65 53.31 14.65 -31.23
N LYS A 66 53.00 13.52 -30.62
CA LYS A 66 52.03 13.38 -29.52
C LYS A 66 52.67 12.66 -28.34
N SER A 67 52.42 13.16 -27.12
CA SER A 67 52.85 12.52 -25.89
C SER A 67 51.77 12.67 -24.81
N GLU A 68 51.63 11.67 -23.97
CA GLU A 68 50.65 11.68 -22.85
C GLU A 68 51.42 11.74 -21.54
N SER A 69 50.86 12.47 -20.56
CA SER A 69 51.40 12.53 -19.21
C SER A 69 51.06 11.26 -18.40
N ASN A 70 51.69 11.14 -17.25
CA ASN A 70 51.12 10.28 -16.18
C ASN A 70 49.76 10.82 -15.74
N GLU A 71 48.97 9.93 -15.12
CA GLU A 71 47.74 10.30 -14.46
C GLU A 71 48.02 10.75 -13.02
N VAL A 72 47.33 11.82 -12.58
CA VAL A 72 47.40 12.36 -11.24
C VAL A 72 46.06 12.25 -10.59
N GLU A 73 46.00 11.59 -9.43
CA GLU A 73 44.78 11.42 -8.65
C GLU A 73 44.41 12.72 -7.92
N VAL A 74 43.14 13.13 -8.05
CA VAL A 74 42.54 14.26 -7.34
C VAL A 74 41.41 13.78 -6.49
N GLN A 75 41.48 13.96 -5.17
CA GLN A 75 40.39 13.66 -4.26
C GLN A 75 39.40 14.82 -4.20
N VAL A 76 38.16 14.58 -4.62
CA VAL A 76 37.06 15.55 -4.53
C VAL A 76 36.24 15.29 -3.26
N ASN A 77 36.17 16.27 -2.37
CA ASN A 77 35.34 16.24 -1.18
C ASN A 77 34.10 17.10 -1.36
N LYS A 78 32.92 16.52 -1.19
CA LYS A 78 31.64 17.24 -1.22
C LYS A 78 31.48 18.10 0.03
N LYS A 79 30.80 19.25 -0.10
CA LYS A 79 30.42 20.08 1.03
C LYS A 79 29.43 19.32 1.94
N PRO A 80 29.55 19.45 3.27
CA PRO A 80 28.61 18.80 4.18
C PRO A 80 27.23 19.45 4.11
N VAL A 81 26.19 18.63 4.37
CA VAL A 81 24.80 19.05 4.51
C VAL A 81 24.29 18.63 5.87
N THR A 82 23.50 19.48 6.50
CA THR A 82 22.80 19.14 7.73
C THR A 82 21.32 18.96 7.43
N VAL A 83 20.78 17.79 7.78
CA VAL A 83 19.33 17.52 7.80
C VAL A 83 18.86 17.75 9.22
N SER A 84 18.09 18.82 9.47
CA SER A 84 17.56 19.17 10.79
C SER A 84 16.25 18.46 11.11
N LYS A 85 15.50 18.03 10.07
CA LYS A 85 14.26 17.26 10.21
C LYS A 85 14.08 16.34 9.00
N TRP A 86 13.76 15.07 9.26
CA TRP A 86 13.33 14.11 8.24
C TRP A 86 11.81 14.25 8.00
N PRO A 87 11.30 13.91 6.80
CA PRO A 87 9.87 13.91 6.52
C PRO A 87 9.10 12.98 7.47
N GLU A 88 7.88 13.39 7.83
CA GLU A 88 6.91 12.56 8.51
C GLU A 88 5.80 12.20 7.53
N PHE A 89 5.25 11.00 7.65
CA PHE A 89 4.24 10.46 6.75
C PHE A 89 2.92 10.23 7.47
N GLU A 90 1.81 10.34 6.73
CA GLU A 90 0.51 9.93 7.23
C GLU A 90 0.47 8.41 7.39
N THR A 91 -0.36 7.92 8.33
CA THR A 91 -0.64 6.50 8.44
C THR A 91 -1.26 6.00 7.12
N THR A 92 -0.75 4.90 6.61
CA THR A 92 -1.30 4.23 5.43
C THR A 92 -1.87 2.87 5.82
N SER A 93 -2.77 2.31 5.00
CA SER A 93 -3.26 0.95 5.20
C SER A 93 -2.37 -0.07 4.49
N TYR A 94 -2.31 -1.27 5.05
CA TYR A 94 -1.49 -2.36 4.53
C TYR A 94 -1.73 -2.59 3.04
N PHE A 95 -0.65 -2.77 2.31
CA PHE A 95 -0.63 -3.08 0.89
C PHE A 95 -1.32 -2.07 -0.04
N SER A 96 -1.59 -0.85 0.44
CA SER A 96 -2.24 0.20 -0.36
C SER A 96 -1.25 1.07 -1.13
N LYS A 97 -0.13 1.44 -0.50
CA LYS A 97 0.89 2.34 -1.07
C LYS A 97 2.29 1.80 -0.86
N SER A 98 3.14 1.94 -1.89
CA SER A 98 4.58 1.75 -1.73
C SER A 98 5.22 2.95 -1.05
N LEU A 99 6.46 2.84 -0.58
CA LEU A 99 7.16 3.91 0.13
C LEU A 99 7.20 5.22 -0.68
N LYS A 100 7.37 5.16 -2.00
CA LYS A 100 7.39 6.36 -2.88
C LYS A 100 6.04 7.07 -2.99
N ASP A 101 4.94 6.37 -2.73
CA ASP A 101 3.57 6.86 -2.92
C ASP A 101 2.94 7.34 -1.60
N LEU A 102 3.71 7.29 -0.50
CA LEU A 102 3.24 7.73 0.81
C LEU A 102 2.92 9.22 0.82
N THR A 103 1.86 9.58 1.53
CA THR A 103 1.48 10.98 1.73
C THR A 103 2.35 11.61 2.81
N VAL A 104 3.04 12.70 2.45
CA VAL A 104 3.86 13.45 3.39
C VAL A 104 2.95 14.28 4.31
N LYS A 105 3.07 14.05 5.62
CA LYS A 105 2.38 14.83 6.66
C LYS A 105 3.13 16.11 6.99
N THR A 106 4.44 15.99 7.15
CA THR A 106 5.33 17.13 7.42
C THR A 106 6.59 16.99 6.58
N SER A 107 6.93 18.04 5.84
CA SER A 107 8.13 18.06 5.01
C SER A 107 9.40 18.01 5.85
N GLY A 108 10.43 17.36 5.32
CA GLY A 108 11.76 17.40 5.87
C GLY A 108 12.41 18.80 5.73
N LYS A 109 13.49 19.04 6.49
CA LYS A 109 14.24 20.28 6.45
C LYS A 109 15.74 20.01 6.42
N ALA A 110 16.43 20.60 5.46
CA ALA A 110 17.88 20.54 5.30
C ALA A 110 18.47 21.95 5.17
N SER A 111 19.80 22.05 5.30
CA SER A 111 20.55 23.30 5.21
C SER A 111 20.68 23.84 3.77
N VAL A 112 20.35 23.02 2.77
CA VAL A 112 20.38 23.34 1.34
C VAL A 112 19.14 22.79 0.64
N GLU A 113 18.85 23.26 -0.56
CA GLU A 113 17.78 22.72 -1.39
C GLU A 113 18.10 21.30 -1.86
N GLY A 114 17.07 20.45 -1.94
CA GLY A 114 17.19 19.06 -2.36
C GLY A 114 15.91 18.27 -2.16
N VAL A 115 16.01 16.96 -2.37
CA VAL A 115 14.89 16.03 -2.35
C VAL A 115 15.15 14.90 -1.33
N PHE A 116 14.13 14.62 -0.52
CA PHE A 116 14.08 13.44 0.34
C PHE A 116 13.47 12.27 -0.42
N ARG A 117 14.09 11.10 -0.37
CA ARG A 117 13.55 9.88 -0.98
C ARG A 117 13.92 8.65 -0.15
N PHE A 118 13.09 7.63 -0.19
CA PHE A 118 13.46 6.32 0.35
C PHE A 118 14.49 5.65 -0.55
N LYS A 119 15.40 4.87 0.02
CA LYS A 119 16.36 4.08 -0.75
C LYS A 119 15.64 2.97 -1.53
N GLU A 120 14.77 2.21 -0.84
CA GLU A 120 13.95 1.13 -1.41
C GLU A 120 12.52 1.64 -1.69
N ASN A 121 12.37 2.53 -2.65
CA ASN A 121 11.14 3.30 -2.86
C ASN A 121 9.92 2.49 -3.36
N ASN A 122 10.13 1.31 -3.96
CA ASN A 122 9.05 0.43 -4.43
C ASN A 122 8.59 -0.60 -3.38
N GLN A 123 9.24 -0.67 -2.23
CA GLN A 123 8.86 -1.54 -1.13
C GLN A 123 7.49 -1.13 -0.57
N TYR A 124 6.66 -2.13 -0.24
CA TYR A 124 5.43 -1.94 0.55
C TYR A 124 5.80 -2.08 2.04
N PRO A 125 5.46 -1.08 2.86
CA PRO A 125 5.80 -1.13 4.27
C PRO A 125 4.94 -2.14 5.04
N GLU A 126 5.55 -2.75 6.07
CA GLU A 126 4.93 -3.71 6.98
C GLU A 126 3.97 -3.04 7.96
N ILE A 127 3.00 -3.81 8.49
CA ILE A 127 2.06 -3.35 9.53
C ILE A 127 2.83 -2.94 10.79
N GLY A 128 2.32 -1.91 11.45
CA GLY A 128 2.96 -1.32 12.62
C GLY A 128 3.74 -0.07 12.25
N THR A 129 4.62 0.34 13.15
CA THR A 129 5.52 1.49 12.94
C THR A 129 6.93 1.00 12.75
N HIS A 130 7.43 1.16 11.54
CA HIS A 130 8.77 0.73 11.15
C HIS A 130 9.59 1.90 10.61
N SER A 131 10.91 1.79 10.75
CA SER A 131 11.85 2.83 10.32
C SER A 131 12.52 2.39 9.01
N TYR A 132 12.36 3.20 7.95
CA TYR A 132 12.89 2.92 6.60
C TYR A 132 14.02 3.88 6.27
N GLU A 133 14.99 3.38 5.49
CA GLU A 133 16.14 4.17 5.07
C GLU A 133 15.76 5.22 4.03
N MET A 134 16.22 6.44 4.27
CA MET A 134 16.05 7.57 3.39
C MET A 134 17.38 8.20 3.02
N VAL A 135 17.39 8.90 1.93
CA VAL A 135 18.51 9.75 1.52
C VAL A 135 17.98 11.14 1.15
N PHE A 136 18.64 12.17 1.65
CA PHE A 136 18.50 13.53 1.14
C PHE A 136 19.53 13.74 0.03
N VAL A 137 19.06 14.15 -1.12
CA VAL A 137 19.89 14.43 -2.31
C VAL A 137 19.83 15.93 -2.59
N PRO A 138 20.94 16.67 -2.37
CA PRO A 138 21.00 18.09 -2.70
C PRO A 138 20.81 18.35 -4.20
N THR A 139 20.18 19.48 -4.53
CA THR A 139 20.05 19.94 -5.93
C THR A 139 21.41 20.40 -6.50
N ASP A 140 22.24 21.07 -5.69
CA ASP A 140 23.60 21.44 -6.06
C ASP A 140 24.55 20.25 -5.86
N PRO A 141 25.16 19.72 -6.93
CA PRO A 141 26.05 18.57 -6.87
C PRO A 141 27.36 18.82 -6.10
N SER A 142 27.65 20.05 -5.70
CA SER A 142 28.78 20.38 -4.82
C SER A 142 28.60 19.85 -3.40
N TYR A 143 27.39 19.49 -3.01
CA TYR A 143 27.09 18.96 -1.68
C TYR A 143 26.95 17.44 -1.68
N GLY A 144 27.28 16.82 -0.55
CA GLY A 144 27.14 15.38 -0.35
C GLY A 144 25.69 14.99 0.00
N ASN A 145 25.31 13.78 -0.37
CA ASN A 145 24.05 13.18 0.10
C ASN A 145 24.12 12.93 1.59
N VAL A 146 22.94 12.97 2.24
CA VAL A 146 22.83 12.62 3.67
C VAL A 146 21.89 11.43 3.81
N GLU A 147 22.35 10.40 4.48
CA GLU A 147 21.54 9.23 4.80
C GLU A 147 20.88 9.38 6.17
N GLY A 148 19.69 8.82 6.30
CA GLY A 148 18.93 8.81 7.53
C GLY A 148 17.75 7.86 7.46
N ARG A 149 16.81 8.03 8.35
CA ARG A 149 15.64 7.14 8.44
C ARG A 149 14.39 7.97 8.74
N ALA A 150 13.24 7.45 8.29
CA ALA A 150 11.92 7.97 8.67
C ALA A 150 11.02 6.84 9.14
N ALA A 151 10.19 7.14 10.14
CA ALA A 151 9.17 6.23 10.62
C ALA A 151 7.96 6.26 9.68
N VAL A 152 7.44 5.08 9.36
CA VAL A 152 6.19 4.89 8.61
C VAL A 152 5.28 4.00 9.44
N THR A 153 4.03 4.45 9.62
CA THR A 153 2.99 3.71 10.35
C THR A 153 1.99 3.13 9.36
N VAL A 154 1.75 1.83 9.47
CA VAL A 154 0.81 1.08 8.62
C VAL A 154 -0.25 0.43 9.49
N SER A 155 -1.53 0.71 9.22
CA SER A 155 -2.67 0.01 9.81
C SER A 155 -3.02 -1.23 9.00
N LYS A 156 -3.89 -2.08 9.54
CA LYS A 156 -4.47 -3.17 8.76
C LYS A 156 -5.11 -2.67 7.47
N GLY A 157 -5.07 -3.48 6.44
CA GLY A 157 -5.68 -3.20 5.15
C GLY A 157 -7.20 -3.25 5.24
N THR A 158 -7.86 -2.29 4.61
CA THR A 158 -9.32 -2.29 4.43
C THR A 158 -9.66 -2.90 3.08
N LEU A 159 -10.81 -3.57 3.01
CA LEU A 159 -11.29 -4.18 1.78
C LEU A 159 -12.28 -3.27 1.06
N ALA A 160 -12.33 -3.40 -0.26
CA ALA A 160 -13.30 -2.72 -1.10
C ALA A 160 -13.94 -3.72 -2.07
N SER A 161 -15.19 -3.42 -2.51
CA SER A 161 -15.82 -4.22 -3.56
C SER A 161 -15.12 -4.01 -4.90
N ALA A 162 -14.85 -5.10 -5.60
CA ALA A 162 -14.17 -5.16 -6.88
C ALA A 162 -15.02 -5.91 -7.92
N PRO A 163 -14.80 -5.66 -9.21
CA PRO A 163 -13.75 -4.85 -9.80
C PRO A 163 -13.95 -3.32 -9.66
N TYR A 164 -15.12 -2.85 -9.23
CA TYR A 164 -15.40 -1.42 -8.96
C TYR A 164 -16.29 -1.27 -7.72
N SER A 165 -16.36 -0.06 -7.18
CA SER A 165 -17.22 0.23 -6.01
C SER A 165 -18.68 -0.15 -6.30
N GLY A 166 -19.30 -0.87 -5.35
CA GLY A 166 -20.68 -1.37 -5.48
C GLY A 166 -20.87 -2.59 -6.39
N SER A 167 -19.78 -3.17 -6.94
CA SER A 167 -19.86 -4.38 -7.77
C SER A 167 -20.22 -5.64 -6.98
N LEU A 168 -19.91 -5.69 -5.68
CA LEU A 168 -20.14 -6.84 -4.82
C LEU A 168 -21.62 -6.98 -4.48
N LEU A 169 -22.23 -8.08 -4.93
CA LEU A 169 -23.59 -8.46 -4.62
C LEU A 169 -23.60 -9.75 -3.79
N VAL A 170 -24.00 -9.60 -2.53
CA VAL A 170 -24.16 -10.70 -1.57
C VAL A 170 -25.63 -10.79 -1.20
N ASN A 171 -26.20 -11.97 -1.25
CA ASN A 171 -27.60 -12.24 -0.93
C ASN A 171 -27.70 -13.27 0.20
N GLY A 172 -28.72 -13.11 1.04
CA GLY A 172 -29.20 -14.14 1.96
C GLY A 172 -30.35 -14.93 1.34
N SER A 173 -30.36 -16.25 1.49
CA SER A 173 -31.55 -17.02 1.11
C SER A 173 -32.73 -16.65 2.03
N SER A 174 -33.97 -16.71 1.50
CA SER A 174 -35.15 -16.50 2.32
C SER A 174 -35.27 -17.53 3.44
N VAL A 175 -35.87 -17.11 4.52
CA VAL A 175 -36.21 -17.95 5.68
C VAL A 175 -37.70 -17.82 5.98
N TYR A 176 -38.24 -18.76 6.73
CA TYR A 176 -39.61 -18.66 7.26
C TYR A 176 -39.60 -17.93 8.60
N TYR A 177 -40.71 -17.23 8.88
CA TYR A 177 -40.89 -16.58 10.15
C TYR A 177 -40.80 -17.61 11.31
N GLY A 178 -39.95 -17.29 12.28
CA GLY A 178 -39.60 -18.23 13.38
C GLY A 178 -38.25 -18.91 13.22
N GLN A 179 -37.72 -18.99 12.03
CA GLN A 179 -36.36 -19.48 11.80
C GLN A 179 -35.33 -18.47 12.25
N LYS A 180 -34.15 -18.96 12.63
CA LYS A 180 -32.99 -18.14 12.95
C LYS A 180 -32.34 -17.61 11.67
N LEU A 181 -31.60 -16.51 11.81
CA LEU A 181 -30.85 -15.92 10.70
C LEU A 181 -29.76 -16.87 10.18
N SER A 182 -29.22 -17.76 11.04
CA SER A 182 -28.29 -18.83 10.66
C SER A 182 -28.83 -19.82 9.62
N ASP A 183 -30.15 -19.94 9.51
CA ASP A 183 -30.79 -20.82 8.53
C ASP A 183 -30.75 -20.20 7.10
N SER A 184 -30.52 -18.90 7.00
CA SER A 184 -30.31 -18.19 5.76
C SER A 184 -28.87 -18.33 5.28
N LYS A 185 -28.67 -18.92 4.10
CA LYS A 185 -27.35 -19.08 3.48
C LYS A 185 -26.94 -17.80 2.77
N LEU A 186 -25.75 -17.31 3.09
CA LEU A 186 -25.14 -16.20 2.38
C LEU A 186 -24.45 -16.69 1.10
N SER A 187 -24.66 -15.98 0.01
CA SER A 187 -24.06 -16.29 -1.29
C SER A 187 -23.62 -15.03 -2.03
N VAL A 188 -22.43 -15.07 -2.63
CA VAL A 188 -21.95 -14.02 -3.52
C VAL A 188 -22.42 -14.35 -4.94
N THR A 189 -23.18 -13.43 -5.54
CA THR A 189 -23.67 -13.58 -6.92
C THR A 189 -22.88 -12.76 -7.92
N ARG A 190 -22.14 -11.75 -7.46
CA ARG A 190 -21.30 -10.91 -8.30
C ARG A 190 -20.25 -10.19 -7.49
N GLY A 191 -19.04 -9.98 -8.07
CA GLY A 191 -17.94 -9.24 -7.47
C GLY A 191 -17.22 -10.02 -6.38
N TYR A 192 -16.20 -9.41 -5.83
CA TYR A 192 -15.37 -9.94 -4.76
C TYR A 192 -14.86 -8.80 -3.87
N LEU A 193 -14.23 -9.12 -2.77
CA LEU A 193 -13.55 -8.14 -1.91
C LEU A 193 -12.05 -8.14 -2.19
N ALA A 194 -11.51 -6.95 -2.43
CA ALA A 194 -10.13 -6.75 -2.78
C ALA A 194 -9.42 -5.79 -1.83
N ASN A 195 -8.11 -5.96 -1.73
CA ASN A 195 -7.22 -5.02 -1.07
C ASN A 195 -7.01 -3.74 -1.90
N GLY A 196 -6.20 -2.80 -1.37
CA GLY A 196 -5.91 -1.51 -2.03
C GLY A 196 -5.20 -1.61 -3.39
N ARG A 197 -4.78 -2.81 -3.81
CA ARG A 197 -4.19 -3.11 -5.13
C ARG A 197 -5.12 -3.86 -6.07
N GLY A 198 -6.37 -4.08 -5.68
CA GLY A 198 -7.34 -4.82 -6.48
C GLY A 198 -7.17 -6.35 -6.46
N GLN A 199 -6.33 -6.88 -5.57
CA GLN A 199 -6.16 -8.33 -5.40
C GLN A 199 -7.24 -8.85 -4.47
N GLU A 200 -7.88 -9.96 -4.84
CA GLU A 200 -8.88 -10.63 -4.01
C GLU A 200 -8.27 -11.09 -2.68
N VAL A 201 -9.00 -10.87 -1.61
CA VAL A 201 -8.61 -11.30 -0.26
C VAL A 201 -9.54 -12.41 0.17
N GLU A 202 -8.96 -13.56 0.56
CA GLU A 202 -9.71 -14.74 0.98
C GLU A 202 -10.42 -14.54 2.31
N GLY A 203 -11.60 -15.17 2.44
CA GLY A 203 -12.41 -15.15 3.64
C GLY A 203 -13.78 -15.79 3.43
N SER A 204 -14.66 -15.64 4.42
CA SER A 204 -16.00 -16.21 4.38
C SER A 204 -17.06 -15.26 4.94
N TRP A 205 -18.28 -15.35 4.41
CA TRP A 205 -19.42 -14.59 4.91
C TRP A 205 -20.10 -15.29 6.06
N ARG A 206 -20.44 -14.54 7.11
CA ARG A 206 -21.34 -15.01 8.17
C ARG A 206 -22.29 -13.90 8.62
N TRP A 207 -23.40 -14.29 9.20
CA TRP A 207 -24.28 -13.35 9.88
C TRP A 207 -23.65 -12.88 11.20
N LYS A 208 -23.80 -11.61 11.51
CA LYS A 208 -23.26 -11.04 12.76
C LYS A 208 -24.04 -11.51 13.98
N GLU A 209 -25.36 -11.68 13.81
CA GLU A 209 -26.29 -12.14 14.83
C GLU A 209 -27.01 -13.42 14.36
N PRO A 210 -26.34 -14.60 14.31
CA PRO A 210 -26.88 -15.81 13.67
C PRO A 210 -28.13 -16.36 14.33
N ASP A 211 -28.33 -16.14 15.65
CA ASP A 211 -29.47 -16.61 16.40
C ASP A 211 -30.69 -15.67 16.33
N LYS A 212 -30.57 -14.52 15.70
CA LYS A 212 -31.66 -13.54 15.58
C LYS A 212 -32.80 -14.09 14.73
N ILE A 213 -34.00 -13.89 15.20
CA ILE A 213 -35.26 -14.15 14.48
C ILE A 213 -35.75 -12.82 13.94
N LEU A 214 -36.00 -12.76 12.64
CA LEU A 214 -36.47 -11.54 11.96
C LEU A 214 -38.00 -11.58 11.80
N GLU A 215 -38.62 -10.39 11.86
CA GLU A 215 -40.01 -10.19 11.53
C GLU A 215 -40.31 -10.50 10.06
N LYS A 216 -41.53 -10.95 9.76
CA LYS A 216 -42.01 -11.23 8.40
C LYS A 216 -41.86 -10.06 7.43
N GLY A 217 -41.69 -10.39 6.16
CA GLY A 217 -41.54 -9.43 5.06
C GLY A 217 -40.08 -9.23 4.63
N ARG A 218 -39.81 -8.12 3.96
CA ARG A 218 -38.44 -7.74 3.61
C ARG A 218 -37.77 -7.11 4.82
N ARG A 219 -36.61 -7.61 5.18
CA ARG A 219 -35.81 -7.17 6.31
C ARG A 219 -34.37 -7.01 5.88
N SER A 220 -33.56 -6.40 6.71
CA SER A 220 -32.12 -6.37 6.55
C SER A 220 -31.41 -6.85 7.80
N ALA A 221 -30.28 -7.47 7.63
CA ALA A 221 -29.44 -7.95 8.72
C ALA A 221 -27.97 -7.73 8.39
N ASP A 222 -27.18 -7.56 9.44
CA ASP A 222 -25.74 -7.35 9.30
C ASP A 222 -25.02 -8.68 9.12
N ALA A 223 -24.25 -8.76 8.06
CA ALA A 223 -23.29 -9.80 7.80
C ALA A 223 -21.87 -9.25 7.89
N VAL A 224 -20.91 -10.11 8.06
CA VAL A 224 -19.49 -9.78 8.06
C VAL A 224 -18.74 -10.78 7.19
N TYR A 225 -17.87 -10.25 6.35
CA TYR A 225 -16.87 -11.07 5.68
C TYR A 225 -15.67 -11.19 6.60
N GLU A 226 -15.47 -12.36 7.17
CA GLU A 226 -14.32 -12.66 7.98
C GLU A 226 -13.16 -13.03 7.07
N VAL A 227 -12.13 -12.19 7.10
CA VAL A 227 -10.91 -12.45 6.34
C VAL A 227 -10.14 -13.62 6.93
N SER A 228 -9.51 -14.43 6.08
CA SER A 228 -8.62 -15.52 6.52
C SER A 228 -7.34 -14.97 7.14
N ASP A 229 -6.81 -13.89 6.59
CA ASP A 229 -5.61 -13.20 7.06
C ASP A 229 -5.97 -12.03 7.99
N LYS A 230 -6.29 -12.35 9.24
CA LYS A 230 -6.66 -11.38 10.28
C LYS A 230 -5.47 -10.55 10.81
N GLU A 231 -4.26 -10.95 10.49
CA GLU A 231 -3.06 -10.19 10.85
C GLU A 231 -2.95 -8.93 9.99
N HIS A 232 -3.24 -9.05 8.71
CA HIS A 232 -3.02 -8.00 7.73
C HIS A 232 -4.27 -7.22 7.32
N TYR A 233 -5.48 -7.79 7.46
CA TYR A 233 -6.71 -7.17 7.01
C TYR A 233 -7.77 -7.06 8.09
N GLU A 234 -8.64 -6.05 7.95
CA GLU A 234 -9.85 -5.90 8.74
C GLU A 234 -11.00 -6.68 8.10
N ASP A 235 -11.90 -7.22 8.94
CA ASP A 235 -13.15 -7.81 8.48
C ASP A 235 -14.05 -6.75 7.80
N TYR A 236 -14.82 -7.16 6.79
CA TYR A 236 -15.66 -6.25 6.03
C TYR A 236 -17.13 -6.41 6.40
N PRO A 237 -17.77 -5.40 7.04
CA PRO A 237 -19.19 -5.43 7.38
C PRO A 237 -20.06 -5.09 6.16
N LYS A 238 -21.22 -5.74 6.06
CA LYS A 238 -22.23 -5.44 5.03
C LYS A 238 -23.63 -5.69 5.56
N ASN A 239 -24.54 -4.75 5.29
CA ASN A 239 -25.96 -4.94 5.51
C ASN A 239 -26.58 -5.65 4.30
N ILE A 240 -27.35 -6.71 4.52
CA ILE A 240 -27.90 -7.58 3.48
C ILE A 240 -29.41 -7.66 3.63
N GLU A 241 -30.14 -7.45 2.53
CA GLU A 241 -31.57 -7.70 2.49
C GLU A 241 -31.88 -9.20 2.50
N ILE A 242 -32.89 -9.57 3.29
CA ILE A 242 -33.37 -10.92 3.40
C ILE A 242 -34.91 -10.91 3.38
N ARG A 243 -35.49 -11.92 2.75
CA ARG A 243 -36.93 -12.13 2.75
C ARG A 243 -37.31 -13.15 3.83
N VAL A 244 -38.25 -12.76 4.66
CA VAL A 244 -38.85 -13.64 5.66
C VAL A 244 -40.28 -13.97 5.23
N ASP A 245 -40.50 -15.21 4.83
CA ASP A 245 -41.77 -15.69 4.34
C ASP A 245 -42.65 -16.16 5.50
N LEU A 246 -43.97 -16.13 5.30
CA LEU A 246 -44.92 -16.74 6.26
C LEU A 246 -44.76 -18.24 6.24
N THR A 247 -44.88 -18.84 7.41
CA THR A 247 -44.94 -20.30 7.55
C THR A 247 -46.37 -20.79 7.63
N THR A 248 -46.62 -22.03 7.22
CA THR A 248 -47.88 -22.73 7.52
C THR A 248 -47.81 -23.26 8.94
N PRO A 249 -48.75 -22.89 9.82
CA PRO A 249 -48.75 -23.37 11.21
C PRO A 249 -49.02 -24.86 11.29
N GLU A 250 -48.42 -25.48 12.28
CA GLU A 250 -48.84 -26.84 12.72
C GLU A 250 -50.09 -26.72 13.57
N VAL A 251 -51.09 -27.50 13.25
CA VAL A 251 -52.34 -27.54 14.02
C VAL A 251 -52.47 -28.89 14.73
N SER A 252 -52.59 -28.83 16.03
CA SER A 252 -52.89 -30.02 16.86
C SER A 252 -54.30 -29.96 17.43
N LEU A 253 -54.97 -31.09 17.45
CA LEU A 253 -56.28 -31.24 18.03
C LEU A 253 -56.20 -32.14 19.28
N THR A 254 -56.81 -31.69 20.35
CA THR A 254 -56.93 -32.48 21.58
C THR A 254 -58.39 -32.60 21.92
N ILE A 255 -58.84 -33.84 22.27
CA ILE A 255 -60.17 -34.11 22.69
C ILE A 255 -60.12 -34.69 24.13
N SER A 256 -61.10 -34.35 24.97
CA SER A 256 -61.11 -34.74 26.37
C SER A 256 -61.48 -36.23 26.58
N ALA A 257 -62.11 -36.87 25.61
CA ALA A 257 -62.45 -38.29 25.68
C ALA A 257 -62.59 -38.85 24.22
N ASN A 258 -62.15 -40.10 24.02
CA ASN A 258 -62.31 -40.80 22.75
C ASN A 258 -63.68 -41.50 22.66
N GLU A 259 -64.37 -41.61 23.75
CA GLU A 259 -65.75 -42.19 23.86
C GLU A 259 -66.61 -41.23 24.67
N ALA A 260 -67.86 -41.06 24.28
CA ALA A 260 -68.80 -40.23 24.98
C ALA A 260 -70.21 -40.89 25.00
N VAL A 261 -70.89 -40.66 26.09
CA VAL A 261 -72.29 -41.07 26.22
C VAL A 261 -73.21 -40.00 25.62
N ALA A 262 -74.22 -40.39 24.88
CA ALA A 262 -75.19 -39.46 24.31
C ALA A 262 -75.78 -38.52 25.40
N GLY A 263 -75.76 -37.19 25.09
CA GLY A 263 -76.18 -36.15 26.02
C GLY A 263 -75.09 -35.63 26.96
N LYS A 264 -73.85 -36.15 26.89
CA LYS A 264 -72.69 -35.61 27.61
C LYS A 264 -71.81 -34.71 26.66
N THR A 265 -71.17 -33.75 27.27
CA THR A 265 -70.28 -32.84 26.57
C THR A 265 -68.88 -33.39 26.56
N ILE A 266 -68.19 -33.33 25.41
CA ILE A 266 -66.77 -33.51 25.29
C ILE A 266 -66.13 -32.15 24.96
N SER A 267 -64.96 -31.91 25.50
CA SER A 267 -64.19 -30.70 25.17
C SER A 267 -63.20 -31.00 24.04
N VAL A 268 -63.22 -30.14 23.03
CA VAL A 268 -62.29 -30.20 21.92
C VAL A 268 -61.49 -28.89 21.93
N SER A 269 -60.18 -28.98 21.90
CA SER A 269 -59.30 -27.84 21.79
C SER A 269 -58.37 -28.02 20.57
N ALA A 270 -58.17 -26.96 19.84
CA ALA A 270 -57.20 -26.91 18.77
C ALA A 270 -56.13 -25.90 19.15
N LYS A 271 -54.89 -26.22 18.82
CA LYS A 271 -53.74 -25.33 19.00
C LYS A 271 -53.00 -25.21 17.69
N ALA A 272 -52.76 -23.98 17.27
CA ALA A 272 -51.88 -23.71 16.14
C ALA A 272 -50.55 -23.18 16.64
N GLU A 273 -49.45 -23.67 16.10
CA GLU A 273 -48.10 -23.32 16.53
C GLU A 273 -47.23 -23.05 15.28
N ASN A 274 -46.26 -22.14 15.45
CA ASN A 274 -45.23 -21.95 14.46
C ASN A 274 -44.25 -23.15 14.51
N PRO A 275 -44.06 -23.92 13.42
CA PRO A 275 -43.22 -25.12 13.43
C PRO A 275 -41.74 -24.85 13.70
N TYR A 276 -41.27 -23.59 13.46
CA TYR A 276 -39.89 -23.21 13.65
C TYR A 276 -39.63 -22.57 15.03
N ASN A 277 -40.67 -21.97 15.63
CA ASN A 277 -40.56 -21.38 16.96
C ASN A 277 -41.93 -21.34 17.67
N ARG A 278 -42.15 -22.26 18.60
CA ARG A 278 -43.42 -22.42 19.35
C ARG A 278 -43.68 -21.30 20.36
N GLU A 279 -42.69 -20.46 20.66
CA GLU A 279 -42.85 -19.32 21.59
C GLU A 279 -43.43 -18.07 20.86
N LEU A 280 -43.51 -18.08 19.54
CA LEU A 280 -44.10 -16.99 18.78
C LEU A 280 -45.64 -17.10 18.80
N ASN A 281 -46.30 -16.09 19.38
CA ASN A 281 -47.74 -16.02 19.58
C ASN A 281 -48.54 -15.35 18.46
N ASP A 282 -47.93 -15.16 17.26
CA ASP A 282 -48.60 -14.48 16.15
C ASP A 282 -49.25 -15.44 15.12
N VAL A 283 -49.41 -16.69 15.50
CA VAL A 283 -50.15 -17.66 14.71
C VAL A 283 -51.67 -17.42 14.92
N PRO A 284 -52.47 -17.31 13.84
CA PRO A 284 -53.94 -17.15 13.99
C PRO A 284 -54.55 -18.28 14.79
N GLU A 285 -55.51 -17.94 15.68
CA GLU A 285 -56.28 -18.95 16.37
C GLU A 285 -57.02 -19.87 15.39
N PRO A 286 -56.99 -21.20 15.58
CA PRO A 286 -57.66 -22.11 14.70
C PRO A 286 -59.20 -21.97 14.85
N VAL A 287 -59.91 -21.94 13.75
CA VAL A 287 -61.36 -21.94 13.70
C VAL A 287 -61.84 -23.38 13.55
N LEU A 288 -62.60 -23.87 14.55
CA LEU A 288 -63.20 -25.18 14.49
C LEU A 288 -64.53 -25.11 13.72
N THR A 289 -64.67 -25.87 12.63
CA THR A 289 -65.91 -26.00 11.88
C THR A 289 -66.46 -27.42 12.10
N TYR A 290 -67.74 -27.47 12.43
CA TYR A 290 -68.46 -28.74 12.60
C TYR A 290 -69.21 -29.01 11.27
N GLN A 291 -69.15 -30.24 10.76
CA GLN A 291 -70.03 -30.77 9.72
C GLN A 291 -71.00 -31.74 10.26
#